data_d8edeb7e4c614bfc937d2a5b5ed8bcc0
#
_entry.id   d8edeb7e4c614bfc937d2a5b5ed8bcc0
#
_cell.length_a   1.000
_cell.length_b   1.000
_cell.length_c   1.000
_cell.angle_alpha   90.00
_cell.angle_beta   90.00
_cell.angle_gamma   90.00
#
_symmetry.space_group_name_H-M   'P 1'
#
loop_
_entity.id
_entity.type
_entity.pdbx_description
1 polymer ?
#
loop_
_entity_poly.entity_id
_entity_poly.type
_entity_poly.pdbx_seq_one_letter_code
_entity_poly.pdbx_strand_id
1 'polypeptide(L)'
;SQAIFWSSIPIPGITHYYAGEKKKAKTLFFIGLGGLASLVTGFASMKEGEWPEYNADIHVIYNRGGENERWYEKVPVGVEGDVVQYKLNQINKESDGGGLVLLGLAILAVDFLYDRFKGLILVEEKRDKVRYKYGQQIGFSYKPELYFSYEYGKVGMNLGFNLF
;
A
#
# COMPACT_ATOMS: atom_id res chain seq x y z
N SER A 1 -2.00 -27.08 -4.99
CA SER A 1 -3.13 -26.32 -5.59
C SER A 1 -4.09 -25.73 -4.56
N GLN A 2 -4.47 -26.45 -3.48
CA GLN A 2 -5.39 -25.92 -2.46
C GLN A 2 -4.83 -24.71 -1.69
N ALA A 3 -3.53 -24.68 -1.37
CA ALA A 3 -2.91 -23.54 -0.69
C ALA A 3 -3.00 -22.26 -1.54
N ILE A 4 -2.79 -22.38 -2.86
CA ILE A 4 -2.91 -21.25 -3.79
C ILE A 4 -4.36 -20.76 -3.85
N PHE A 5 -5.33 -21.67 -3.84
CA PHE A 5 -6.75 -21.30 -3.79
C PHE A 5 -7.08 -20.49 -2.53
N TRP A 6 -6.72 -20.98 -1.35
CA TRP A 6 -6.95 -20.24 -0.09
C TRP A 6 -6.21 -18.91 -0.04
N SER A 7 -4.99 -18.85 -0.57
CA SER A 7 -4.25 -17.57 -0.65
C SER A 7 -4.84 -16.56 -1.62
N SER A 8 -5.73 -16.97 -2.52
CA SER A 8 -6.39 -16.06 -3.47
C SER A 8 -7.60 -15.35 -2.86
N ILE A 9 -8.11 -15.82 -1.73
CA ILE A 9 -9.21 -15.19 -1.03
C ILE A 9 -8.68 -13.98 -0.25
N PRO A 10 -9.23 -12.77 -0.44
CA PRO A 10 -8.74 -11.55 0.20
C PRO A 10 -9.24 -11.42 1.66
N ILE A 11 -9.08 -12.48 2.45
CA ILE A 11 -9.38 -12.46 3.88
C ILE A 11 -8.05 -12.47 4.64
N PRO A 12 -7.77 -11.46 5.48
CA PRO A 12 -6.57 -11.40 6.28
C PRO A 12 -6.37 -12.63 7.17
N GLY A 13 -5.16 -13.19 7.15
CA GLY A 13 -4.79 -14.34 7.97
C GLY A 13 -5.25 -15.71 7.46
N ILE A 14 -5.97 -15.80 6.33
CA ILE A 14 -6.52 -17.05 5.84
C ILE A 14 -5.42 -18.05 5.45
N THR A 15 -4.32 -17.57 4.87
CA THR A 15 -3.21 -18.44 4.45
C THR A 15 -2.47 -19.00 5.65
N HIS A 16 -2.26 -18.19 6.69
CA HIS A 16 -1.71 -18.66 7.98
C HIS A 16 -2.65 -19.63 8.68
N TYR A 17 -3.96 -19.39 8.61
CA TYR A 17 -4.94 -20.32 9.16
C TYR A 17 -4.87 -21.69 8.47
N TYR A 18 -4.82 -21.71 7.14
CA TYR A 18 -4.63 -22.91 6.35
C TYR A 18 -3.30 -23.61 6.67
N ALA A 19 -2.23 -22.86 6.90
CA ALA A 19 -0.95 -23.39 7.36
C ALA A 19 -0.97 -23.93 8.81
N GLY A 20 -2.10 -23.79 9.54
CA GLY A 20 -2.25 -24.24 10.92
C GLY A 20 -1.68 -23.28 11.98
N GLU A 21 -1.26 -22.07 11.58
CA GLU A 21 -0.75 -21.03 12.48
C GLU A 21 -1.89 -20.13 13.01
N LYS A 22 -2.82 -20.76 13.76
CA LYS A 22 -4.07 -20.12 14.22
C LYS A 22 -3.86 -18.82 15.00
N LYS A 23 -2.78 -18.72 15.81
CA LYS A 23 -2.48 -17.50 16.58
C LYS A 23 -2.13 -16.34 15.66
N LYS A 24 -1.23 -16.56 14.69
CA LYS A 24 -0.82 -15.55 13.71
C LYS A 24 -1.98 -15.17 12.79
N ALA A 25 -2.75 -16.16 12.33
CA ALA A 25 -3.96 -15.92 11.53
C ALA A 25 -4.93 -14.98 12.24
N LYS A 26 -5.18 -15.20 13.54
CA LYS A 26 -6.04 -14.34 14.34
C LYS A 26 -5.48 -12.91 14.46
N THR A 27 -4.18 -12.77 14.68
CA THR A 27 -3.53 -11.44 14.74
C THR A 27 -3.67 -10.68 13.43
N LEU A 28 -3.36 -11.32 12.29
CA LEU A 28 -3.52 -10.73 10.96
C LEU A 28 -4.97 -10.34 10.67
N PHE A 29 -5.92 -11.19 11.05
CA PHE A 29 -7.34 -10.87 10.91
C PHE A 29 -7.73 -9.58 11.65
N PHE A 30 -7.26 -9.39 12.88
CA PHE A 30 -7.54 -8.17 13.63
C PHE A 30 -6.82 -6.93 13.07
N ILE A 31 -5.59 -7.10 12.54
CA ILE A 31 -4.87 -6.03 11.85
C ILE A 31 -5.65 -5.61 10.60
N GLY A 32 -6.08 -6.56 9.78
CA GLY A 32 -6.90 -6.30 8.60
C GLY A 32 -8.24 -5.64 8.94
N LEU A 33 -8.91 -6.06 10.04
CA LEU A 33 -10.11 -5.39 10.55
C LEU A 33 -9.83 -3.93 10.94
N GLY A 34 -8.69 -3.65 11.57
CA GLY A 34 -8.25 -2.28 11.88
C GLY A 34 -8.05 -1.45 10.60
N GLY A 35 -7.44 -2.03 9.57
CA GLY A 35 -7.30 -1.41 8.25
C GLY A 35 -8.65 -1.08 7.60
N LEU A 36 -9.60 -2.01 7.64
CA LEU A 36 -10.98 -1.78 7.15
C LEU A 36 -11.70 -0.68 7.95
N ALA A 37 -11.59 -0.70 9.28
CA ALA A 37 -12.16 0.34 10.13
C ALA A 37 -11.59 1.73 9.80
N SER A 38 -10.26 1.81 9.58
CA SER A 38 -9.59 3.05 9.16
C SER A 38 -10.10 3.54 7.81
N LEU A 39 -10.30 2.63 6.84
CA LEU A 39 -10.90 2.98 5.55
C LEU A 39 -12.31 3.53 5.69
N VAL A 40 -13.17 2.82 6.39
CA VAL A 40 -14.58 3.23 6.59
C VAL A 40 -14.65 4.57 7.30
N THR A 41 -13.86 4.75 8.37
CA THR A 41 -13.80 6.03 9.09
C THR A 41 -13.25 7.14 8.20
N GLY A 42 -12.19 6.86 7.42
CA GLY A 42 -11.61 7.81 6.48
C GLY A 42 -12.62 8.27 5.44
N PHE A 43 -13.36 7.35 4.81
CA PHE A 43 -14.41 7.71 3.86
C PHE A 43 -15.57 8.46 4.52
N ALA A 44 -16.00 8.05 5.71
CA ALA A 44 -17.06 8.73 6.45
C ALA A 44 -16.65 10.13 6.91
N SER A 45 -15.36 10.37 7.10
CA SER A 45 -14.79 11.68 7.48
C SER A 45 -14.48 12.56 6.27
N MET A 46 -14.54 12.02 5.06
CA MET A 46 -14.35 12.82 3.85
C MET A 46 -15.50 13.81 3.72
N LYS A 47 -15.18 15.08 3.97
CA LYS A 47 -16.05 16.21 3.63
C LYS A 47 -15.71 16.67 2.22
N GLU A 48 -16.68 17.30 1.55
CA GLU A 48 -16.37 18.07 0.36
C GLU A 48 -15.29 19.10 0.73
N GLY A 49 -14.18 19.07 0.00
CA GLY A 49 -13.06 19.93 0.30
C GLY A 49 -13.48 21.39 0.31
N GLU A 50 -13.08 22.12 1.31
CA GLU A 50 -13.29 23.55 1.42
C GLU A 50 -12.10 24.29 0.83
N TRP A 51 -12.37 25.45 0.23
CA TRP A 51 -11.30 26.34 -0.18
C TRP A 51 -10.65 26.99 1.06
N PRO A 52 -9.34 27.27 1.03
CA PRO A 52 -8.71 28.00 2.12
C PRO A 52 -9.34 29.38 2.30
N GLU A 53 -9.11 30.00 3.47
CA GLU A 53 -9.59 31.33 3.73
C GLU A 53 -9.08 32.32 2.67
N TYR A 54 -10.01 33.06 2.05
CA TYR A 54 -9.66 33.94 0.95
C TYR A 54 -8.86 35.15 1.42
N ASN A 55 -7.68 35.31 0.84
CA ASN A 55 -6.86 36.51 1.01
C ASN A 55 -6.55 37.10 -0.38
N ALA A 56 -7.02 38.32 -0.63
CA ALA A 56 -6.87 39.01 -1.91
C ALA A 56 -5.42 39.27 -2.31
N ASP A 57 -4.51 39.40 -1.36
CA ASP A 57 -3.10 39.67 -1.62
C ASP A 57 -2.36 38.42 -2.15
N ILE A 58 -2.83 37.24 -1.69
CA ILE A 58 -2.17 35.96 -1.96
C ILE A 58 -2.93 35.14 -2.99
N HIS A 59 -4.28 35.19 -2.99
CA HIS A 59 -5.09 34.31 -3.82
C HIS A 59 -5.64 35.01 -5.08
N VAL A 60 -5.62 34.25 -6.19
CA VAL A 60 -6.29 34.60 -7.44
C VAL A 60 -7.33 33.56 -7.76
N ILE A 61 -8.59 33.94 -7.90
CA ILE A 61 -9.71 33.06 -8.17
C ILE A 61 -10.18 33.24 -9.59
N TYR A 62 -10.22 32.18 -10.37
CA TYR A 62 -10.82 32.16 -11.71
C TYR A 62 -12.20 31.48 -11.61
N ASN A 63 -13.17 32.07 -12.28
CA ASN A 63 -14.55 31.57 -12.39
C ASN A 63 -15.23 31.32 -11.02
N ARG A 64 -15.12 32.33 -10.13
CA ARG A 64 -15.66 32.27 -8.75
C ARG A 64 -17.14 31.94 -8.74
N GLY A 65 -17.52 30.87 -7.99
CA GLY A 65 -18.90 30.39 -7.87
C GLY A 65 -19.39 29.58 -9.07
N GLY A 66 -18.56 29.29 -10.07
CA GLY A 66 -18.88 28.45 -11.23
C GLY A 66 -18.43 26.99 -11.06
N GLU A 67 -18.95 26.08 -11.92
CA GLU A 67 -18.56 24.65 -11.89
C GLU A 67 -17.06 24.41 -12.07
N ASN A 68 -16.35 25.31 -12.70
CA ASN A 68 -14.90 25.22 -12.95
C ASN A 68 -14.12 26.30 -12.17
N GLU A 69 -14.49 26.54 -10.91
CA GLU A 69 -13.78 27.45 -10.03
C GLU A 69 -12.37 26.92 -9.74
N ARG A 70 -11.35 27.77 -9.94
CA ARG A 70 -9.93 27.44 -9.70
C ARG A 70 -9.28 28.52 -8.86
N TRP A 71 -8.55 28.09 -7.85
CA TRP A 71 -7.81 28.96 -6.98
C TRP A 71 -6.32 28.81 -7.22
N TYR A 72 -5.61 29.94 -7.16
CA TYR A 72 -4.16 29.98 -7.32
C TYR A 72 -3.58 30.84 -6.21
N GLU A 73 -2.43 30.43 -5.71
CA GLU A 73 -1.61 31.19 -4.78
C GLU A 73 -0.52 31.93 -5.54
N LYS A 74 -0.33 33.21 -5.23
CA LYS A 74 0.76 34.06 -5.75
C LYS A 74 2.03 33.73 -4.94
N VAL A 75 2.96 33.03 -5.53
CA VAL A 75 4.27 32.73 -4.91
C VAL A 75 5.30 33.70 -5.51
N PRO A 76 5.97 34.56 -4.72
CA PRO A 76 6.99 35.46 -5.23
C PRO A 76 8.19 34.66 -5.76
N VAL A 77 8.61 34.92 -6.98
CA VAL A 77 9.74 34.25 -7.65
C VAL A 77 10.93 35.15 -7.89
N GLY A 78 10.74 36.47 -7.83
CA GLY A 78 11.81 37.44 -8.04
C GLY A 78 11.33 38.84 -7.92
N VAL A 79 12.28 39.78 -7.93
CA VAL A 79 12.02 41.23 -7.94
C VAL A 79 12.76 41.80 -9.13
N GLU A 80 12.06 42.49 -9.99
CA GLU A 80 12.64 43.20 -11.12
C GLU A 80 12.35 44.70 -10.98
N GLY A 81 13.38 45.48 -10.60
CA GLY A 81 13.22 46.87 -10.15
C GLY A 81 12.36 46.92 -8.86
N ASP A 82 11.27 47.69 -8.87
CA ASP A 82 10.33 47.82 -7.77
C ASP A 82 9.11 46.85 -7.89
N VAL A 83 9.12 45.95 -8.89
CA VAL A 83 7.99 45.05 -9.15
C VAL A 83 8.32 43.64 -8.74
N VAL A 84 7.50 43.06 -7.83
CA VAL A 84 7.60 41.65 -7.42
C VAL A 84 6.95 40.80 -8.50
N GLN A 85 7.71 39.85 -9.02
CA GLN A 85 7.20 38.83 -9.95
C GLN A 85 6.62 37.68 -9.20
N TYR A 86 5.41 37.23 -9.54
CA TYR A 86 4.71 36.14 -8.92
C TYR A 86 4.50 34.99 -9.91
N LYS A 87 4.68 33.77 -9.41
CA LYS A 87 4.21 32.55 -10.06
C LYS A 87 2.88 32.14 -9.42
N LEU A 88 1.93 31.74 -10.27
CA LEU A 88 0.65 31.21 -9.78
C LEU A 88 0.75 29.69 -9.60
N ASN A 89 0.60 29.22 -8.36
CA ASN A 89 0.48 27.81 -8.04
C ASN A 89 -1.00 27.47 -7.83
N GLN A 90 -1.48 26.43 -8.49
CA GLN A 90 -2.87 25.99 -8.30
C GLN A 90 -3.04 25.39 -6.91
N ILE A 91 -4.07 25.83 -6.20
CA ILE A 91 -4.48 25.30 -4.91
C ILE A 91 -5.64 24.34 -5.15
N ASN A 92 -5.63 23.23 -4.45
CA ASN A 92 -6.74 22.29 -4.41
C ASN A 92 -7.53 22.48 -3.11
N LYS A 93 -8.81 22.13 -3.15
CA LYS A 93 -9.63 22.11 -1.92
C LYS A 93 -9.02 21.15 -0.89
N GLU A 94 -8.90 21.61 0.33
CA GLU A 94 -8.47 20.75 1.43
C GLU A 94 -9.61 19.83 1.85
N SER A 95 -9.40 18.52 1.75
CA SER A 95 -10.35 17.52 2.20
C SER A 95 -9.78 16.75 3.40
N ASP A 96 -10.55 16.67 4.48
CA ASP A 96 -10.22 15.82 5.62
C ASP A 96 -10.53 14.35 5.31
N GLY A 97 -9.86 13.43 6.01
CA GLY A 97 -10.12 11.98 5.92
C GLY A 97 -9.22 11.21 4.95
N GLY A 98 -8.58 11.86 3.97
CA GLY A 98 -7.70 11.21 2.99
C GLY A 98 -6.53 10.45 3.63
N GLY A 99 -5.96 10.98 4.71
CA GLY A 99 -4.89 10.32 5.48
C GLY A 99 -5.32 8.99 6.10
N LEU A 100 -6.54 8.91 6.64
CA LEU A 100 -7.08 7.67 7.20
C LEU A 100 -7.38 6.63 6.13
N VAL A 101 -7.82 7.04 4.94
CA VAL A 101 -8.03 6.14 3.81
C VAL A 101 -6.70 5.56 3.34
N LEU A 102 -5.68 6.38 3.17
CA LEU A 102 -4.33 5.92 2.80
C LEU A 102 -3.75 4.97 3.84
N LEU A 103 -3.90 5.28 5.13
CA LEU A 103 -3.45 4.42 6.21
C LEU A 103 -4.17 3.07 6.17
N GLY A 104 -5.48 3.05 6.01
CA GLY A 104 -6.28 1.84 5.91
C GLY A 104 -5.86 0.96 4.72
N LEU A 105 -5.65 1.58 3.55
CA LEU A 105 -5.15 0.89 2.36
C LEU A 105 -3.75 0.30 2.58
N ALA A 106 -2.84 1.07 3.19
CA ALA A 106 -1.49 0.61 3.47
C ALA A 106 -1.49 -0.61 4.42
N ILE A 107 -2.28 -0.55 5.50
CA ILE A 107 -2.43 -1.66 6.45
C ILE A 107 -2.95 -2.91 5.72
N LEU A 108 -4.01 -2.78 4.95
CA LEU A 108 -4.60 -3.92 4.21
C LEU A 108 -3.64 -4.51 3.18
N ALA A 109 -2.91 -3.66 2.44
CA ALA A 109 -1.95 -4.11 1.45
C ALA A 109 -0.79 -4.88 2.10
N VAL A 110 -0.20 -4.32 3.17
CA VAL A 110 0.91 -4.96 3.90
C VAL A 110 0.44 -6.27 4.54
N ASP A 111 -0.72 -6.28 5.19
CA ASP A 111 -1.28 -7.46 5.84
C ASP A 111 -1.55 -8.57 4.82
N PHE A 112 -2.19 -8.25 3.70
CA PHE A 112 -2.48 -9.18 2.61
C PHE A 112 -1.20 -9.77 1.98
N LEU A 113 -0.22 -8.93 1.67
CA LEU A 113 1.04 -9.38 1.11
C LEU A 113 1.80 -10.27 2.09
N TYR A 114 1.88 -9.87 3.36
CA TYR A 114 2.54 -10.65 4.40
C TYR A 114 1.86 -12.00 4.60
N ASP A 115 0.52 -12.04 4.75
CA ASP A 115 -0.23 -13.28 4.90
C ASP A 115 0.02 -14.23 3.73
N ARG A 116 -0.02 -13.70 2.51
CA ARG A 116 0.17 -14.49 1.30
C ARG A 116 1.58 -15.06 1.19
N PHE A 117 2.60 -14.21 1.28
CA PHE A 117 3.98 -14.66 1.09
C PHE A 117 4.44 -15.57 2.23
N LYS A 118 4.28 -15.13 3.47
CA LYS A 118 4.71 -15.93 4.64
C LYS A 118 3.84 -17.16 4.85
N GLY A 119 2.54 -17.07 4.62
CA GLY A 119 1.62 -18.18 4.71
C GLY A 119 1.95 -19.29 3.72
N LEU A 120 2.25 -18.96 2.45
CA LEU A 120 2.65 -19.95 1.46
C LEU A 120 3.97 -20.63 1.81
N ILE A 121 4.97 -19.88 2.26
CA ILE A 121 6.24 -20.45 2.74
C ILE A 121 6.01 -21.44 3.88
N LEU A 122 5.18 -21.07 4.86
CA LEU A 122 4.83 -21.96 5.99
C LEU A 122 4.12 -23.24 5.54
N VAL A 123 3.22 -23.16 4.58
CA VAL A 123 2.55 -24.34 3.99
C VAL A 123 3.59 -25.24 3.33
N GLU A 124 4.53 -24.68 2.58
CA GLU A 124 5.59 -25.42 1.92
C GLU A 124 6.52 -26.10 2.93
N GLU A 125 7.01 -25.39 3.92
CA GLU A 125 7.85 -25.94 4.99
C GLU A 125 7.16 -27.12 5.74
N LYS A 126 5.88 -26.97 6.03
CA LYS A 126 5.12 -28.04 6.70
C LYS A 126 4.91 -29.24 5.79
N ARG A 127 4.63 -29.01 4.52
CA ARG A 127 4.50 -30.06 3.52
C ARG A 127 5.81 -30.84 3.37
N ASP A 128 6.94 -30.15 3.32
CA ASP A 128 8.25 -30.77 3.16
C ASP A 128 8.66 -31.54 4.42
N LYS A 129 8.34 -31.07 5.62
CA LYS A 129 8.51 -31.83 6.87
C LYS A 129 7.73 -33.14 6.87
N VAL A 130 6.49 -33.13 6.38
CA VAL A 130 5.68 -34.34 6.26
C VAL A 130 6.27 -35.29 5.22
N ARG A 131 6.67 -34.79 4.05
CA ARG A 131 7.31 -35.58 3.00
C ARG A 131 8.61 -36.20 3.46
N TYR A 132 9.46 -35.43 4.14
CA TYR A 132 10.70 -35.95 4.71
C TYR A 132 10.45 -37.07 5.73
N LYS A 133 9.45 -36.89 6.60
CA LYS A 133 9.09 -37.91 7.63
C LYS A 133 8.63 -39.23 7.03
N TYR A 134 7.98 -39.20 5.86
CA TYR A 134 7.45 -40.39 5.19
C TYR A 134 8.30 -40.86 3.99
N GLY A 135 9.54 -40.36 3.85
CA GLY A 135 10.49 -40.83 2.83
C GLY A 135 10.15 -40.45 1.40
N GLN A 136 9.18 -39.56 1.20
CA GLN A 136 8.85 -39.04 -0.12
C GLN A 136 9.62 -37.72 -0.38
N GLN A 137 10.86 -37.85 -0.84
CA GLN A 137 11.61 -36.71 -1.36
C GLN A 137 11.10 -36.39 -2.79
N ILE A 138 10.11 -35.52 -2.89
CA ILE A 138 9.81 -34.85 -4.15
C ILE A 138 10.12 -33.37 -3.89
N GLY A 139 11.35 -32.98 -4.19
CA GLY A 139 11.85 -31.65 -3.90
C GLY A 139 11.48 -30.65 -4.97
N PHE A 140 10.60 -29.71 -4.68
CA PHE A 140 10.64 -28.38 -5.24
C PHE A 140 11.10 -27.45 -4.13
N SER A 141 12.36 -27.08 -4.10
CA SER A 141 12.85 -26.03 -3.22
C SER A 141 12.80 -24.71 -3.97
N TYR A 142 11.84 -23.89 -3.61
CA TYR A 142 11.76 -22.51 -4.08
C TYR A 142 12.52 -21.63 -3.07
N LYS A 143 13.70 -21.18 -3.44
CA LYS A 143 14.43 -20.15 -2.71
C LYS A 143 14.55 -18.93 -3.62
N PRO A 144 13.73 -17.89 -3.43
CA PRO A 144 13.98 -16.62 -4.09
C PRO A 144 15.23 -16.00 -3.47
N GLU A 145 16.29 -15.89 -4.23
CA GLU A 145 17.49 -15.13 -3.85
C GLU A 145 17.42 -13.76 -4.51
N LEU A 146 17.29 -12.73 -3.68
CA LEU A 146 17.51 -11.36 -4.11
C LEU A 146 19.02 -11.10 -4.08
N TYR A 147 19.61 -10.81 -5.23
CA TYR A 147 21.00 -10.39 -5.32
C TYR A 147 21.09 -8.96 -5.86
N PHE A 148 21.99 -8.21 -5.26
CA PHE A 148 22.39 -6.90 -5.74
C PHE A 148 23.76 -7.03 -6.38
N SER A 149 23.87 -6.87 -7.69
CA SER A 149 25.17 -6.79 -8.35
C SER A 149 25.58 -5.33 -8.51
N TYR A 150 26.58 -4.91 -7.78
CA TYR A 150 27.09 -3.54 -7.80
C TYR A 150 27.87 -3.21 -9.09
N GLU A 151 28.47 -4.21 -9.74
CA GLU A 151 29.33 -4.01 -10.91
C GLU A 151 28.57 -3.57 -12.19
N TYR A 152 27.28 -3.83 -12.28
CA TYR A 152 26.49 -3.53 -13.49
C TYR A 152 25.25 -2.69 -13.22
N GLY A 153 25.03 -2.19 -12.03
CA GLY A 153 23.83 -1.42 -11.68
C GLY A 153 22.52 -2.19 -11.92
N LYS A 154 22.58 -3.51 -11.98
CA LYS A 154 21.41 -4.38 -12.22
C LYS A 154 20.93 -4.97 -10.91
N VAL A 155 19.66 -4.72 -10.63
CA VAL A 155 18.90 -5.44 -9.59
C VAL A 155 18.21 -6.61 -10.26
N GLY A 156 18.53 -7.82 -9.81
CA GLY A 156 17.93 -9.04 -10.36
C GLY A 156 17.36 -9.92 -9.26
N MET A 157 16.33 -10.65 -9.58
CA MET A 157 15.78 -11.71 -8.73
C MET A 157 16.07 -13.05 -9.44
N ASN A 158 16.85 -13.90 -8.79
CA ASN A 158 17.11 -15.23 -9.30
C ASN A 158 16.05 -16.20 -8.74
N LEU A 159 15.26 -16.78 -9.63
CA LEU A 159 14.31 -17.82 -9.30
C LEU A 159 14.96 -19.16 -9.63
N GLY A 160 15.72 -19.69 -8.68
CA GLY A 160 16.32 -21.02 -8.82
C GLY A 160 15.30 -22.12 -8.55
N PHE A 161 15.05 -22.98 -9.55
CA PHE A 161 14.30 -24.21 -9.38
C PHE A 161 15.29 -25.37 -9.32
N ASN A 162 15.42 -26.02 -8.15
CA ASN A 162 16.14 -27.27 -8.06
C ASN A 162 15.16 -28.41 -8.27
N LEU A 163 15.28 -29.10 -9.39
CA LEU A 163 14.66 -30.40 -9.65
C LEU A 163 15.62 -31.48 -9.15
N PHE A 164 15.25 -32.18 -8.10
CA PHE A 164 15.90 -33.43 -7.69
C PHE A 164 14.94 -34.60 -7.89
#